data_3090173e5d94b09b71d37e710ef14522
#
_entry.id   3090173e5d94b09b71d37e710ef14522
#
_cell.length_a   1.000
_cell.length_b   1.000
_cell.length_c   1.000
_cell.angle_alpha   90.00
_cell.angle_beta   90.00
_cell.angle_gamma   90.00
#
_symmetry.space_group_name_H-M   'P 1'
#
loop_
_entity.id
_entity.type
_entity.pdbx_description
1 polymer ?
#
loop_
_entity_poly.entity_id
_entity_poly.type
_entity_poly.pdbx_seq_one_letter_code
_entity_poly.pdbx_strand_id
1 'polypeptide(L)'
;MINLKIRINVDEQVLALPVDTQFVPGIPEKDPVVMVTEITEPEELKYLERDEWNIEELNFLAKRMESFDKREQSQFDAAVSIFRPKTVEALINYTYNLPRFTLISDFSTPNAIGVSHILNRKQVMSLDEMASTDFAKIGKELMQSGKGITTPYGVLFVNEDIPFEPVYDGRHFPAFDYKGSCMTVEVSGKGEKEYLYLPCDTADIDHALAKLPAKTWEECECSLESSNFPAEDWSENSKSILANEGVYCLNNTCEALRRLYDKSDFEKLSAAMQIADVDDSESIVVLANQLNNFIYIPDAEDKEDVGRYWIDNIVGYEYDEALENYIDFASFGEDVINDHDCSFLDTGGFIALEDGVSLNRMLETAKAERKFCENTTQPKPAPDDNDLITGRFFFPLKITLNPYNEYSDVDWDAAEDFDGRFCDGYADEINDRFDKYTERDECDMIEYFDESDTAREKIRSAKWGFESIDGVLYGTVTVKLTEQLTEDEEDTFKEWIVGQNADGLGEGFEQQDIETDEGILNVHFWDSTDDYYVESEDDFYENHINNGMGGIS
;
A
#
# COMPACT_ATOMS: atom_id res chain seq x y z
N MET A 1 8.54 6.68 -11.44
CA MET A 1 8.97 5.28 -11.19
C MET A 1 10.32 5.05 -11.86
N ILE A 2 11.29 4.40 -11.19
CA ILE A 2 12.59 4.02 -11.77
C ILE A 2 12.68 2.49 -11.74
N ASN A 3 12.71 1.87 -12.91
CA ASN A 3 12.84 0.41 -13.04
C ASN A 3 14.30 0.06 -13.33
N LEU A 4 14.92 -0.72 -12.45
CA LEU A 4 16.34 -1.02 -12.53
C LEU A 4 16.64 -2.45 -12.05
N LYS A 5 17.82 -2.94 -12.46
CA LYS A 5 18.42 -4.15 -11.88
C LYS A 5 19.59 -3.77 -11.01
N ILE A 6 19.62 -4.32 -9.83
CA ILE A 6 20.74 -4.19 -8.91
C ILE A 6 21.46 -5.51 -8.76
N ARG A 7 22.72 -5.44 -8.36
CA ARG A 7 23.47 -6.61 -7.93
C ARG A 7 23.94 -6.41 -6.50
N ILE A 8 23.58 -7.36 -5.66
CA ILE A 8 24.05 -7.44 -4.28
C ILE A 8 24.86 -8.75 -4.19
N ASN A 9 26.15 -8.63 -3.93
CA ASN A 9 27.10 -9.77 -3.98
C ASN A 9 27.10 -10.46 -5.35
N VAL A 10 26.46 -11.61 -5.49
CA VAL A 10 26.36 -12.39 -6.73
C VAL A 10 24.96 -12.44 -7.33
N ASP A 11 23.97 -11.99 -6.57
CA ASP A 11 22.56 -12.06 -6.94
C ASP A 11 22.12 -10.78 -7.65
N GLU A 12 21.34 -10.92 -8.71
CA GLU A 12 20.73 -9.81 -9.43
C GLU A 12 19.23 -9.76 -9.10
N GLN A 13 18.74 -8.58 -8.74
CA GLN A 13 17.35 -8.34 -8.42
C GLN A 13 16.80 -7.22 -9.30
N VAL A 14 15.53 -7.32 -9.68
CA VAL A 14 14.80 -6.28 -10.42
C VAL A 14 13.97 -5.48 -9.42
N LEU A 15 14.12 -4.17 -9.43
CA LEU A 15 13.41 -3.27 -8.55
C LEU A 15 12.64 -2.22 -9.35
N ALA A 16 11.45 -1.89 -8.87
CA ALA A 16 10.66 -0.75 -9.31
C ALA A 16 10.62 0.27 -8.17
N LEU A 17 11.43 1.34 -8.27
CA LEU A 17 11.48 2.38 -7.23
C LEU A 17 10.34 3.40 -7.44
N PRO A 18 9.73 3.93 -6.38
CA PRO A 18 10.10 3.71 -4.98
C PRO A 18 9.69 2.33 -4.48
N VAL A 19 10.54 1.73 -3.67
CA VAL A 19 10.32 0.47 -2.98
C VAL A 19 10.78 0.64 -1.54
N ASP A 20 10.20 -0.13 -0.64
CA ASP A 20 10.71 -0.20 0.72
C ASP A 20 12.00 -1.01 0.73
N THR A 21 13.09 -0.36 1.07
CA THR A 21 14.44 -0.95 0.98
C THR A 21 14.67 -2.06 1.99
N GLN A 22 13.92 -2.12 3.09
CA GLN A 22 14.02 -3.19 4.08
C GLN A 22 13.55 -4.55 3.53
N PHE A 23 12.61 -4.55 2.57
CA PHE A 23 12.15 -5.78 1.92
C PHE A 23 13.06 -6.24 0.78
N VAL A 24 14.12 -5.50 0.48
CA VAL A 24 15.10 -5.92 -0.54
C VAL A 24 16.22 -6.70 0.11
N PRO A 25 16.27 -8.04 -0.05
CA PRO A 25 17.24 -8.87 0.65
C PRO A 25 18.68 -8.48 0.35
N GLY A 26 19.50 -8.37 1.38
CA GLY A 26 20.95 -8.16 1.28
C GLY A 26 21.39 -6.72 1.10
N ILE A 27 20.51 -5.72 1.15
CA ILE A 27 20.91 -4.31 1.24
C ILE A 27 21.56 -4.07 2.61
N PRO A 28 22.76 -3.45 2.67
CA PRO A 28 23.42 -3.14 3.94
C PRO A 28 22.68 -2.02 4.68
N GLU A 29 22.33 -2.22 5.96
CA GLU A 29 21.62 -1.22 6.78
C GLU A 29 22.38 0.10 6.98
N LYS A 30 23.71 0.07 7.08
CA LYS A 30 24.51 1.25 7.44
C LYS A 30 25.04 2.05 6.26
N ASP A 31 25.16 1.43 5.11
CA ASP A 31 25.65 2.06 3.87
C ASP A 31 24.97 1.33 2.71
N PRO A 32 23.74 1.73 2.38
CA PRO A 32 22.88 1.03 1.44
C PRO A 32 23.31 1.28 -0.02
N VAL A 33 24.60 1.01 -0.30
CA VAL A 33 25.18 1.14 -1.63
C VAL A 33 25.04 -0.17 -2.40
N VAL A 34 24.49 -0.10 -3.60
CA VAL A 34 24.24 -1.23 -4.49
C VAL A 34 24.82 -0.99 -5.87
N MET A 35 25.25 -2.05 -6.54
CA MET A 35 25.67 -1.98 -7.94
C MET A 35 24.45 -1.97 -8.87
N VAL A 36 24.20 -0.88 -9.55
CA VAL A 36 23.15 -0.81 -10.56
C VAL A 36 23.66 -1.38 -11.87
N THR A 37 23.13 -2.51 -12.32
CA THR A 37 23.59 -3.19 -13.54
C THR A 37 22.86 -2.73 -14.80
N GLU A 38 21.58 -2.40 -14.69
CA GLU A 38 20.73 -1.95 -15.78
C GLU A 38 19.65 -0.98 -15.26
N ILE A 39 19.27 0.00 -16.05
CA ILE A 39 18.11 0.87 -15.84
C ILE A 39 17.20 0.74 -17.05
N THR A 40 16.02 0.14 -16.87
CA THR A 40 15.05 -0.04 -17.96
C THR A 40 14.26 1.24 -18.22
N GLU A 41 13.88 1.93 -17.17
CA GLU A 41 13.14 3.19 -17.19
C GLU A 41 13.55 4.09 -16.02
N PRO A 42 13.62 5.43 -16.21
CA PRO A 42 13.53 6.14 -17.47
C PRO A 42 14.84 6.07 -18.28
N GLU A 43 14.74 6.23 -19.62
CA GLU A 43 15.88 6.15 -20.52
C GLU A 43 16.97 7.19 -20.21
N GLU A 44 16.57 8.35 -19.70
CA GLU A 44 17.44 9.47 -19.35
C GLU A 44 18.44 9.12 -18.24
N LEU A 45 18.13 8.12 -17.41
CA LEU A 45 18.99 7.68 -16.30
C LEU A 45 19.91 6.51 -16.67
N LYS A 46 19.80 5.92 -17.85
CA LYS A 46 20.64 4.77 -18.27
C LYS A 46 22.16 5.03 -18.21
N TYR A 47 22.59 6.27 -18.23
CA TYR A 47 24.00 6.61 -18.08
C TYR A 47 24.56 6.36 -16.67
N LEU A 48 23.68 6.09 -15.68
CA LEU A 48 24.05 5.69 -14.31
C LEU A 48 24.30 4.17 -14.18
N GLU A 49 24.04 3.40 -15.23
CA GLU A 49 24.27 1.96 -15.22
C GLU A 49 25.74 1.61 -15.00
N ARG A 50 25.94 0.45 -14.36
CA ARG A 50 27.25 -0.16 -14.10
C ARG A 50 28.13 0.64 -13.12
N ASP A 51 27.47 1.31 -12.19
CA ASP A 51 28.12 2.05 -11.13
C ASP A 51 27.42 1.76 -9.78
N GLU A 52 28.05 2.14 -8.71
CA GLU A 52 27.54 1.93 -7.35
C GLU A 52 26.81 3.18 -6.87
N TRP A 53 25.57 3.00 -6.39
CA TRP A 53 24.73 4.09 -5.92
C TRP A 53 24.08 3.76 -4.59
N ASN A 54 23.84 4.78 -3.78
CA ASN A 54 23.02 4.68 -2.59
C ASN A 54 21.55 4.46 -3.00
N ILE A 55 20.95 3.33 -2.58
CA ILE A 55 19.58 2.97 -2.96
C ILE A 55 18.56 3.90 -2.31
N GLU A 56 18.81 4.44 -1.12
CA GLU A 56 17.91 5.43 -0.49
C GLU A 56 17.85 6.73 -1.28
N GLU A 57 18.99 7.19 -1.84
CA GLU A 57 19.00 8.36 -2.73
C GLU A 57 18.22 8.09 -4.02
N LEU A 58 18.36 6.90 -4.61
CA LEU A 58 17.59 6.51 -5.80
C LEU A 58 16.10 6.41 -5.49
N ASN A 59 15.75 5.87 -4.32
CA ASN A 59 14.38 5.77 -3.84
C ASN A 59 13.76 7.15 -3.62
N PHE A 60 14.49 8.04 -2.97
CA PHE A 60 14.06 9.42 -2.80
C PHE A 60 13.88 10.15 -4.15
N LEU A 61 14.82 9.97 -5.07
CA LEU A 61 14.71 10.51 -6.44
C LEU A 61 13.45 10.00 -7.13
N ALA A 62 13.14 8.71 -6.99
CA ALA A 62 11.94 8.11 -7.57
C ALA A 62 10.65 8.71 -6.97
N LYS A 63 10.55 8.80 -5.64
CA LYS A 63 9.43 9.47 -4.93
C LYS A 63 9.27 10.92 -5.42
N ARG A 64 10.37 11.63 -5.57
CA ARG A 64 10.38 13.02 -6.06
C ARG A 64 9.87 13.12 -7.51
N MET A 65 10.30 12.21 -8.39
CA MET A 65 9.86 12.15 -9.79
C MET A 65 8.37 11.78 -9.91
N GLU A 66 7.84 10.94 -9.05
CA GLU A 66 6.41 10.61 -9.01
C GLU A 66 5.53 11.81 -8.66
N SER A 67 6.07 12.77 -7.94
CA SER A 67 5.36 14.00 -7.58
C SER A 67 5.31 15.03 -8.70
N PHE A 68 6.02 14.81 -9.79
CA PHE A 68 6.02 15.72 -10.93
C PHE A 68 4.68 15.70 -11.69
N ASP A 69 4.28 16.87 -12.15
CA ASP A 69 3.32 16.94 -13.24
C ASP A 69 4.00 16.61 -14.59
N LYS A 70 3.20 16.44 -15.66
CA LYS A 70 3.72 16.11 -16.99
C LYS A 70 4.72 17.13 -17.54
N ARG A 71 4.57 18.39 -17.17
CA ARG A 71 5.46 19.47 -17.59
C ARG A 71 6.79 19.38 -16.83
N GLU A 72 6.74 19.25 -15.53
CA GLU A 72 7.91 19.09 -14.65
C GLU A 72 8.73 17.86 -15.05
N GLN A 73 8.06 16.74 -15.30
CA GLN A 73 8.71 15.53 -15.79
C GLN A 73 9.46 15.79 -17.09
N SER A 74 8.79 16.35 -18.12
CA SER A 74 9.43 16.64 -19.40
C SER A 74 10.58 17.65 -19.28
N GLN A 75 10.46 18.62 -18.38
CA GLN A 75 11.48 19.63 -18.08
C GLN A 75 12.71 18.99 -17.41
N PHE A 76 12.50 18.10 -16.46
CA PHE A 76 13.54 17.32 -15.80
C PHE A 76 14.26 16.42 -16.82
N ASP A 77 13.52 15.61 -17.57
CA ASP A 77 14.06 14.69 -18.57
C ASP A 77 14.89 15.42 -19.64
N ALA A 78 14.39 16.56 -20.12
CA ALA A 78 15.13 17.39 -21.05
C ALA A 78 16.44 17.91 -20.45
N ALA A 79 16.43 18.37 -19.20
CA ALA A 79 17.62 18.86 -18.52
C ALA A 79 18.63 17.72 -18.29
N VAL A 80 18.18 16.57 -17.79
CA VAL A 80 19.03 15.39 -17.53
C VAL A 80 19.64 14.86 -18.84
N SER A 81 18.86 14.78 -19.93
CA SER A 81 19.37 14.31 -21.24
C SER A 81 20.57 15.11 -21.74
N ILE A 82 20.62 16.42 -21.43
CA ILE A 82 21.69 17.35 -21.87
C ILE A 82 22.83 17.41 -20.87
N PHE A 83 22.52 17.61 -19.57
CA PHE A 83 23.55 17.92 -18.58
C PHE A 83 24.14 16.68 -17.90
N ARG A 84 23.42 15.56 -17.88
CA ARG A 84 23.84 14.27 -17.33
C ARG A 84 24.55 14.41 -15.99
N PRO A 85 23.85 14.82 -14.93
CA PRO A 85 24.43 14.92 -13.59
C PRO A 85 25.10 13.62 -13.18
N LYS A 86 26.31 13.70 -12.61
CA LYS A 86 27.15 12.50 -12.41
C LYS A 86 26.84 11.72 -11.15
N THR A 87 26.03 12.24 -10.25
CA THR A 87 25.67 11.62 -8.97
C THR A 87 24.18 11.69 -8.76
N VAL A 88 23.63 10.79 -7.96
CA VAL A 88 22.20 10.81 -7.57
C VAL A 88 21.91 12.06 -6.75
N GLU A 89 22.84 12.49 -5.86
CA GLU A 89 22.76 13.78 -5.17
C GLU A 89 22.53 14.96 -6.13
N ALA A 90 23.30 15.01 -7.21
CA ALA A 90 23.15 16.07 -8.21
C ALA A 90 21.79 15.97 -8.91
N LEU A 91 21.30 14.76 -9.23
CA LEU A 91 19.96 14.55 -9.81
C LEU A 91 18.86 15.01 -8.85
N ILE A 92 18.95 14.68 -7.57
CA ILE A 92 18.02 15.17 -6.54
C ILE A 92 18.02 16.70 -6.56
N ASN A 93 19.17 17.34 -6.58
CA ASN A 93 19.26 18.80 -6.65
C ASN A 93 18.64 19.38 -7.93
N TYR A 94 18.72 18.68 -9.07
CA TYR A 94 18.03 19.10 -10.29
C TYR A 94 16.52 19.14 -10.14
N THR A 95 15.93 18.23 -9.35
CA THR A 95 14.48 18.20 -9.11
C THR A 95 13.96 19.44 -8.40
N TYR A 96 14.79 20.12 -7.59
CA TYR A 96 14.47 21.37 -6.90
C TYR A 96 14.82 22.62 -7.71
N ASN A 97 15.53 22.46 -8.81
CA ASN A 97 16.01 23.54 -9.66
C ASN A 97 15.33 23.58 -11.04
N LEU A 98 14.14 22.97 -11.18
CA LEU A 98 13.37 22.98 -12.42
C LEU A 98 13.10 24.40 -12.98
N PRO A 99 12.78 25.42 -12.16
CA PRO A 99 12.61 26.79 -12.66
C PRO A 99 13.81 27.36 -13.40
N ARG A 100 15.00 26.81 -13.21
CA ARG A 100 16.22 27.17 -13.94
C ARG A 100 16.16 26.76 -15.42
N PHE A 101 15.27 25.88 -15.79
CA PHE A 101 15.12 25.34 -17.13
C PHE A 101 13.78 25.77 -17.72
N THR A 102 13.76 26.15 -18.98
CA THR A 102 12.53 26.37 -19.73
C THR A 102 12.52 25.40 -20.89
N LEU A 103 11.52 24.50 -20.92
CA LEU A 103 11.30 23.60 -22.04
C LEU A 103 10.16 24.14 -22.91
N ILE A 104 10.45 24.34 -24.19
CA ILE A 104 9.45 24.72 -25.18
C ILE A 104 9.22 23.53 -26.11
N SER A 105 8.01 23.01 -26.11
CA SER A 105 7.53 21.96 -26.99
C SER A 105 6.53 22.49 -28.06
N ASP A 106 5.84 23.60 -27.75
CA ASP A 106 4.89 24.26 -28.65
C ASP A 106 5.46 25.55 -29.22
N PHE A 107 5.78 25.52 -30.49
CA PHE A 107 6.29 26.66 -31.29
C PHE A 107 5.20 27.28 -32.17
N SER A 108 3.94 26.96 -31.99
CA SER A 108 2.83 27.43 -32.86
C SER A 108 2.72 28.94 -32.91
N THR A 109 2.93 29.61 -31.80
CA THR A 109 2.88 31.08 -31.70
C THR A 109 3.90 31.61 -30.67
N PRO A 110 4.39 32.86 -30.86
CA PRO A 110 5.21 33.51 -29.84
C PRO A 110 4.52 33.61 -28.47
N ASN A 111 3.19 33.68 -28.47
CA ASN A 111 2.41 33.70 -27.22
C ASN A 111 2.51 32.38 -26.48
N ALA A 112 2.37 31.22 -27.16
CA ALA A 112 2.51 29.89 -26.57
C ALA A 112 3.91 29.70 -25.98
N ILE A 113 4.95 30.13 -26.68
CA ILE A 113 6.33 30.12 -26.21
C ILE A 113 6.49 30.94 -24.93
N GLY A 114 5.93 32.15 -24.87
CA GLY A 114 6.00 33.02 -23.71
C GLY A 114 5.26 32.48 -22.50
N VAL A 115 4.08 31.89 -22.71
CA VAL A 115 3.30 31.20 -21.66
C VAL A 115 4.12 30.03 -21.08
N SER A 116 4.67 29.15 -21.94
CA SER A 116 5.50 28.03 -21.52
C SER A 116 6.72 28.52 -20.74
N HIS A 117 7.38 29.58 -21.17
CA HIS A 117 8.54 30.14 -20.47
C HIS A 117 8.20 30.59 -19.04
N ILE A 118 7.12 31.35 -18.88
CA ILE A 118 6.73 31.84 -17.55
C ILE A 118 6.25 30.70 -16.63
N LEU A 119 5.46 29.77 -17.15
CA LEU A 119 4.99 28.61 -16.36
C LEU A 119 6.15 27.69 -15.92
N ASN A 120 7.18 27.51 -16.74
CA ASN A 120 8.36 26.73 -16.35
C ASN A 120 9.17 27.43 -15.24
N ARG A 121 9.15 28.76 -15.20
CA ARG A 121 9.89 29.55 -14.20
C ARG A 121 9.17 29.73 -12.87
N LYS A 122 7.83 29.89 -12.91
CA LYS A 122 7.02 30.25 -11.74
C LYS A 122 6.16 29.11 -11.22
N GLN A 123 5.98 28.04 -12.01
CA GLN A 123 5.08 26.92 -11.77
C GLN A 123 3.58 27.31 -11.72
N VAL A 124 3.24 28.39 -11.03
CA VAL A 124 1.87 28.89 -10.87
C VAL A 124 1.82 30.37 -11.26
N MET A 125 0.70 30.79 -11.86
CA MET A 125 0.45 32.19 -12.24
C MET A 125 -0.98 32.58 -11.88
N SER A 126 -1.15 33.76 -11.28
CA SER A 126 -2.49 34.30 -11.00
C SER A 126 -3.19 34.78 -12.26
N LEU A 127 -4.53 34.87 -12.22
CA LEU A 127 -5.33 35.38 -13.35
C LEU A 127 -4.97 36.83 -13.72
N ASP A 128 -4.65 37.67 -12.73
CA ASP A 128 -4.26 39.05 -12.96
C ASP A 128 -2.88 39.15 -13.64
N GLU A 129 -1.93 38.30 -13.27
CA GLU A 129 -0.64 38.20 -13.95
C GLU A 129 -0.81 37.70 -15.38
N MET A 130 -1.69 36.72 -15.61
CA MET A 130 -2.00 36.23 -16.95
C MET A 130 -2.57 37.33 -17.84
N ALA A 131 -3.47 38.16 -17.32
CA ALA A 131 -4.09 39.26 -18.05
C ALA A 131 -3.14 40.43 -18.34
N SER A 132 -2.12 40.66 -17.51
CA SER A 132 -1.20 41.80 -17.60
C SER A 132 0.11 41.49 -18.32
N THR A 133 0.42 40.21 -18.59
CA THR A 133 1.71 39.77 -19.18
C THR A 133 1.67 39.74 -20.69
N ASP A 134 2.64 40.37 -21.35
CA ASP A 134 2.84 40.30 -22.81
C ASP A 134 3.67 39.06 -23.17
N PHE A 135 2.99 37.89 -23.18
CA PHE A 135 3.63 36.62 -23.50
C PHE A 135 4.23 36.60 -24.92
N ALA A 136 3.59 37.27 -25.89
CA ALA A 136 4.08 37.29 -27.26
C ALA A 136 5.43 38.01 -27.36
N LYS A 137 5.66 39.07 -26.58
CA LYS A 137 6.94 39.76 -26.48
C LYS A 137 8.00 38.85 -25.85
N ILE A 138 7.67 38.22 -24.71
CA ILE A 138 8.58 37.30 -24.00
C ILE A 138 9.00 36.14 -24.92
N GLY A 139 8.06 35.51 -25.60
CA GLY A 139 8.36 34.42 -26.53
C GLY A 139 9.27 34.84 -27.72
N LYS A 140 9.06 36.04 -28.26
CA LYS A 140 9.96 36.58 -29.31
C LYS A 140 11.38 36.83 -28.78
N GLU A 141 11.51 37.40 -27.59
CA GLU A 141 12.80 37.65 -26.94
C GLU A 141 13.55 36.33 -26.67
N LEU A 142 12.85 35.31 -26.16
CA LEU A 142 13.41 33.99 -25.91
C LEU A 142 13.95 33.37 -27.22
N MET A 143 13.16 33.37 -28.28
CA MET A 143 13.56 32.83 -29.56
C MET A 143 14.75 33.60 -30.19
N GLN A 144 14.80 34.91 -30.01
CA GLN A 144 15.90 35.74 -30.50
C GLN A 144 17.19 35.55 -29.73
N SER A 145 17.13 35.03 -28.51
CA SER A 145 18.32 34.77 -27.69
C SER A 145 19.30 33.79 -28.34
N GLY A 146 18.79 32.85 -29.14
CA GLY A 146 19.59 31.83 -29.83
C GLY A 146 20.25 30.81 -28.86
N LYS A 147 19.85 30.79 -27.55
CA LYS A 147 20.45 29.96 -26.51
C LYS A 147 19.75 28.60 -26.31
N GLY A 148 18.76 28.29 -27.16
CA GLY A 148 17.99 27.04 -27.05
C GLY A 148 18.82 25.82 -27.48
N ILE A 149 18.72 24.75 -26.70
CA ILE A 149 19.35 23.44 -26.97
C ILE A 149 18.25 22.45 -27.33
N THR A 150 18.37 21.81 -28.50
CA THR A 150 17.39 20.82 -28.95
C THR A 150 17.52 19.54 -28.16
N THR A 151 16.40 19.03 -27.64
CA THR A 151 16.26 17.78 -26.89
C THR A 151 15.17 16.91 -27.53
N PRO A 152 15.03 15.63 -27.15
CA PRO A 152 13.89 14.81 -27.59
C PRO A 152 12.52 15.36 -27.15
N TYR A 153 12.50 16.21 -26.13
CA TYR A 153 11.28 16.76 -25.51
C TYR A 153 10.90 18.14 -26.03
N GLY A 154 11.79 18.78 -26.78
CA GLY A 154 11.62 20.14 -27.26
C GLY A 154 12.92 20.94 -27.23
N VAL A 155 12.83 22.25 -27.16
CA VAL A 155 14.00 23.14 -27.04
C VAL A 155 14.13 23.62 -25.60
N LEU A 156 15.25 23.28 -24.97
CA LEU A 156 15.59 23.63 -23.59
C LEU A 156 16.38 24.94 -23.54
N PHE A 157 15.97 25.86 -22.70
CA PHE A 157 16.70 27.09 -22.38
C PHE A 157 17.10 27.10 -20.92
N VAL A 158 18.32 27.54 -20.61
CA VAL A 158 18.78 27.73 -19.25
C VAL A 158 18.49 29.19 -18.83
N ASN A 159 17.74 29.36 -17.74
CA ASN A 159 17.45 30.66 -17.14
C ASN A 159 18.63 31.06 -16.25
N GLU A 160 19.63 31.72 -16.86
CA GLU A 160 20.90 32.09 -16.20
C GLU A 160 20.72 33.07 -15.01
N ASP A 161 19.60 33.78 -15.00
CA ASP A 161 19.20 34.71 -13.92
C ASP A 161 18.63 33.98 -12.68
N ILE A 162 18.32 32.69 -12.77
CA ILE A 162 17.92 31.84 -11.65
C ILE A 162 19.16 31.06 -11.20
N PRO A 163 19.67 31.28 -9.97
CA PRO A 163 20.82 30.55 -9.47
C PRO A 163 20.47 29.06 -9.28
N PHE A 164 21.48 28.20 -9.38
CA PHE A 164 21.34 26.81 -8.97
C PHE A 164 21.54 26.74 -7.44
N GLU A 165 20.53 26.25 -6.73
CA GLU A 165 20.56 26.11 -5.28
C GLU A 165 20.71 24.64 -4.92
N PRO A 166 21.82 24.20 -4.35
CA PRO A 166 21.95 22.84 -3.83
C PRO A 166 21.13 22.73 -2.55
N VAL A 167 19.99 22.04 -2.62
CA VAL A 167 19.06 21.83 -1.50
C VAL A 167 19.42 20.57 -0.72
N TYR A 168 19.87 19.53 -1.43
CA TYR A 168 20.34 18.28 -0.86
C TYR A 168 21.87 18.30 -0.76
N ASP A 169 22.40 17.97 0.40
CA ASP A 169 23.83 17.98 0.73
C ASP A 169 24.48 16.59 0.80
N GLY A 170 23.73 15.55 0.41
CA GLY A 170 24.18 14.16 0.45
C GLY A 170 23.91 13.46 1.79
N ARG A 171 23.17 14.10 2.74
CA ARG A 171 22.92 13.51 4.06
C ARG A 171 21.45 13.56 4.47
N HIS A 172 20.84 14.74 4.51
CA HIS A 172 19.46 14.92 4.96
C HIS A 172 18.57 15.26 3.78
N PHE A 173 17.58 14.40 3.51
CA PHE A 173 16.66 14.60 2.40
C PHE A 173 15.80 15.85 2.65
N PRO A 174 15.70 16.75 1.66
CA PRO A 174 14.85 17.93 1.80
C PRO A 174 13.36 17.57 1.65
N ALA A 175 12.50 18.37 2.31
CA ALA A 175 11.05 18.22 2.17
C ALA A 175 10.57 18.46 0.74
N PHE A 176 9.49 17.78 0.36
CA PHE A 176 8.69 18.04 -0.83
C PHE A 176 7.25 17.55 -0.63
N ASP A 177 6.35 18.02 -1.48
CA ASP A 177 4.98 17.53 -1.50
C ASP A 177 4.92 16.19 -2.26
N TYR A 178 4.93 15.09 -1.49
CA TYR A 178 4.84 13.74 -2.07
C TYR A 178 3.38 13.34 -2.23
N LYS A 179 2.90 13.28 -3.47
CA LYS A 179 1.50 12.95 -3.79
C LYS A 179 1.08 11.55 -3.36
N GLY A 180 2.03 10.65 -3.15
CA GLY A 180 1.80 9.29 -2.65
C GLY A 180 1.59 9.22 -1.14
N SER A 181 1.85 10.31 -0.40
CA SER A 181 1.64 10.37 1.04
C SER A 181 0.35 11.08 1.40
N CYS A 182 -0.24 10.68 2.53
CA CYS A 182 -1.35 11.39 3.14
C CYS A 182 -0.88 12.64 3.87
N MET A 183 0.30 12.56 4.50
CA MET A 183 0.89 13.62 5.30
C MET A 183 2.41 13.61 5.24
N THR A 184 3.01 14.78 5.46
CA THR A 184 4.45 14.93 5.68
C THR A 184 4.69 15.43 7.09
N VAL A 185 5.51 14.71 7.85
CA VAL A 185 5.91 15.06 9.21
C VAL A 185 7.39 15.47 9.22
N GLU A 186 7.71 16.65 9.73
CA GLU A 186 9.07 17.05 10.05
C GLU A 186 9.43 16.50 11.44
N VAL A 187 10.52 15.74 11.49
CA VAL A 187 11.13 15.29 12.75
C VAL A 187 12.44 16.01 12.94
N SER A 188 12.58 16.73 14.04
CA SER A 188 13.79 17.50 14.32
C SER A 188 14.43 17.11 15.65
N GLY A 189 15.76 17.02 15.66
CA GLY A 189 16.55 16.68 16.84
C GLY A 189 17.90 17.40 16.83
N LYS A 190 18.17 18.21 17.86
CA LYS A 190 19.44 18.93 18.06
C LYS A 190 19.89 19.77 16.86
N GLY A 191 18.94 20.25 16.06
CA GLY A 191 19.18 21.15 14.92
C GLY A 191 19.31 20.44 13.56
N GLU A 192 19.21 19.13 13.50
CA GLU A 192 19.08 18.35 12.27
C GLU A 192 17.61 17.95 12.07
N LYS A 193 17.20 17.72 10.81
CA LYS A 193 15.81 17.45 10.43
C LYS A 193 15.73 16.32 9.44
N GLU A 194 14.72 15.47 9.60
CA GLU A 194 14.29 14.46 8.65
C GLU A 194 12.79 14.60 8.35
N TYR A 195 12.34 14.07 7.23
CA TYR A 195 10.95 14.15 6.81
C TYR A 195 10.39 12.75 6.58
N LEU A 196 9.26 12.47 7.20
CA LEU A 196 8.49 11.24 7.04
C LEU A 196 7.27 11.50 6.17
N TYR A 197 7.06 10.66 5.18
CA TYR A 197 5.93 10.72 4.24
C TYR A 197 4.95 9.60 4.59
N LEU A 198 3.95 9.91 5.43
CA LEU A 198 3.01 8.95 5.98
C LEU A 198 1.83 8.64 5.03
N PRO A 199 1.33 7.41 4.97
CA PRO A 199 1.87 6.26 5.68
C PRO A 199 3.18 5.77 5.05
N CYS A 200 4.07 5.28 5.88
CA CYS A 200 5.33 4.65 5.50
C CYS A 200 5.59 3.45 6.39
N ASP A 201 6.58 2.66 6.03
CA ASP A 201 6.99 1.54 6.86
C ASP A 201 7.53 2.01 8.22
N THR A 202 7.34 1.19 9.26
CA THR A 202 7.85 1.47 10.59
C THR A 202 9.38 1.58 10.62
N ALA A 203 10.08 0.84 9.76
CA ALA A 203 11.53 0.95 9.63
C ALA A 203 11.97 2.31 9.06
N ASP A 204 11.20 2.93 8.15
CA ASP A 204 11.49 4.30 7.69
C ASP A 204 11.43 5.30 8.85
N ILE A 205 10.49 5.09 9.79
CA ILE A 205 10.37 5.88 11.01
C ILE A 205 11.61 5.69 11.89
N ASP A 206 12.03 4.43 12.12
CA ASP A 206 13.22 4.11 12.90
C ASP A 206 14.50 4.63 12.26
N HIS A 207 14.62 4.56 10.94
CA HIS A 207 15.75 5.09 10.18
C HIS A 207 15.83 6.62 10.28
N ALA A 208 14.70 7.33 10.26
CA ALA A 208 14.68 8.79 10.47
C ALA A 208 15.25 9.14 11.85
N LEU A 209 14.86 8.41 12.90
CA LEU A 209 15.43 8.58 14.24
C LEU A 209 16.94 8.29 14.26
N ALA A 210 17.39 7.23 13.60
CA ALA A 210 18.80 6.84 13.56
C ALA A 210 19.70 7.87 12.84
N LYS A 211 19.15 8.62 11.89
CA LYS A 211 19.86 9.71 11.19
C LYS A 211 20.00 10.97 12.04
N LEU A 212 19.09 11.17 13.00
CA LEU A 212 19.13 12.32 13.90
C LEU A 212 20.11 12.09 15.07
N PRO A 213 20.71 13.16 15.63
CA PRO A 213 21.59 13.05 16.80
C PRO A 213 20.77 12.91 18.11
N ALA A 214 19.60 12.28 18.06
CA ALA A 214 18.72 11.90 19.15
C ALA A 214 18.81 10.40 19.39
N LYS A 215 18.52 9.96 20.61
CA LYS A 215 18.54 8.53 20.96
C LYS A 215 17.16 7.93 21.09
N THR A 216 16.17 8.76 21.35
CA THR A 216 14.78 8.36 21.53
C THR A 216 13.86 9.40 20.93
N TRP A 217 12.63 9.02 20.67
CA TRP A 217 11.60 9.92 20.11
C TRP A 217 11.25 11.07 21.04
N GLU A 218 11.39 10.91 22.35
CA GLU A 218 11.16 11.98 23.34
C GLU A 218 12.21 13.08 23.27
N GLU A 219 13.37 12.82 22.65
CA GLU A 219 14.39 13.84 22.37
C GLU A 219 14.14 14.59 21.05
N CYS A 220 13.13 14.21 20.28
CA CYS A 220 12.76 14.79 19.00
C CYS A 220 11.53 15.69 19.14
N GLU A 221 11.47 16.72 18.30
CA GLU A 221 10.26 17.53 18.08
C GLU A 221 9.66 17.10 16.73
N CYS A 222 8.40 16.70 16.74
CA CYS A 222 7.66 16.35 15.55
C CYS A 222 6.62 17.42 15.22
N SER A 223 6.55 17.82 13.96
CA SER A 223 5.55 18.78 13.48
C SER A 223 4.98 18.39 12.14
N LEU A 224 3.67 18.62 11.95
CA LEU A 224 3.01 18.41 10.69
C LEU A 224 3.41 19.50 9.69
N GLU A 225 4.08 19.13 8.60
CA GLU A 225 4.52 20.05 7.55
C GLU A 225 3.45 20.23 6.47
N SER A 226 2.83 19.16 6.03
CA SER A 226 1.73 19.21 5.05
C SER A 226 0.75 18.06 5.25
N SER A 227 -0.48 18.24 4.73
CA SER A 227 -1.53 17.22 4.69
C SER A 227 -2.18 17.24 3.31
N ASN A 228 -2.34 16.07 2.71
CA ASN A 228 -2.96 15.85 1.40
C ASN A 228 -4.40 15.31 1.53
N PHE A 229 -4.93 15.22 2.74
CA PHE A 229 -6.31 14.80 2.94
C PHE A 229 -7.31 15.84 2.38
N PRO A 230 -8.44 15.38 1.82
CA PRO A 230 -9.44 16.27 1.20
C PRO A 230 -10.21 17.14 2.21
N ALA A 231 -10.07 16.89 3.52
CA ALA A 231 -10.73 17.62 4.59
C ALA A 231 -9.71 18.43 5.39
N GLU A 232 -9.86 19.77 5.39
CA GLU A 232 -8.93 20.69 6.08
C GLU A 232 -8.90 20.47 7.61
N ASP A 233 -10.03 20.09 8.20
CA ASP A 233 -10.16 19.88 9.64
C ASP A 233 -9.31 18.71 10.16
N TRP A 234 -8.96 17.75 9.30
CA TRP A 234 -8.11 16.63 9.66
C TRP A 234 -6.69 16.99 10.03
N SER A 235 -6.22 18.15 9.62
CA SER A 235 -4.89 18.62 10.04
C SER A 235 -4.80 18.87 11.56
N GLU A 236 -5.89 19.28 12.21
CA GLU A 236 -5.91 19.51 13.66
C GLU A 236 -5.97 18.18 14.43
N ASN A 237 -6.78 17.21 13.99
CA ASN A 237 -6.80 15.88 14.56
C ASN A 237 -5.42 15.20 14.45
N SER A 238 -4.78 15.30 13.29
CA SER A 238 -3.45 14.75 13.05
C SER A 238 -2.38 15.39 13.94
N LYS A 239 -2.44 16.70 14.17
CA LYS A 239 -1.55 17.39 15.12
C LYS A 239 -1.78 16.92 16.55
N SER A 240 -3.03 16.69 16.93
CA SER A 240 -3.39 16.17 18.26
C SER A 240 -2.82 14.77 18.48
N ILE A 241 -3.02 13.85 17.51
CA ILE A 241 -2.46 12.50 17.55
C ILE A 241 -0.93 12.56 17.62
N LEU A 242 -0.29 13.34 16.73
CA LEU A 242 1.16 13.46 16.70
C LEU A 242 1.73 13.95 18.03
N ALA A 243 1.07 14.92 18.68
CA ALA A 243 1.52 15.51 19.93
C ALA A 243 1.28 14.62 21.15
N ASN A 244 0.18 13.86 21.17
CA ASN A 244 -0.25 13.10 22.34
C ASN A 244 0.17 11.63 22.28
N GLU A 245 0.22 11.03 21.06
CA GLU A 245 0.39 9.61 20.86
C GLU A 245 1.65 9.29 20.03
N GLY A 246 2.17 10.25 19.28
CA GLY A 246 3.42 10.13 18.54
C GLY A 246 3.24 9.71 17.07
N VAL A 247 4.40 9.58 16.40
CA VAL A 247 4.45 9.40 14.95
C VAL A 247 3.97 8.03 14.49
N TYR A 248 4.18 6.98 15.27
CA TYR A 248 3.72 5.63 14.92
C TYR A 248 2.18 5.54 14.90
N CYS A 249 1.52 6.11 15.91
CA CYS A 249 0.06 6.16 15.96
C CYS A 249 -0.50 6.98 14.79
N LEU A 250 0.15 8.11 14.46
CA LEU A 250 -0.24 8.89 13.30
C LEU A 250 -0.03 8.11 11.98
N ASN A 251 1.03 7.33 11.87
CA ASN A 251 1.30 6.48 10.72
C ASN A 251 0.18 5.46 10.49
N ASN A 252 -0.20 4.72 11.53
CA ASN A 252 -1.30 3.76 11.48
C ASN A 252 -2.64 4.42 11.13
N THR A 253 -2.88 5.62 11.68
CA THR A 253 -4.06 6.42 11.32
C THR A 253 -4.04 6.78 9.84
N CYS A 254 -2.90 7.24 9.30
CA CYS A 254 -2.76 7.55 7.88
C CYS A 254 -3.02 6.32 6.99
N GLU A 255 -2.56 5.13 7.39
CA GLU A 255 -2.81 3.89 6.65
C GLU A 255 -4.30 3.56 6.57
N ALA A 256 -5.02 3.64 7.69
CA ALA A 256 -6.47 3.44 7.69
C ALA A 256 -7.21 4.50 6.85
N LEU A 257 -6.82 5.77 6.99
CA LEU A 257 -7.46 6.89 6.29
C LEU A 257 -7.15 6.93 4.79
N ARG A 258 -6.05 6.32 4.35
CA ARG A 258 -5.68 6.21 2.92
C ARG A 258 -6.75 5.53 2.08
N ARG A 259 -7.61 4.72 2.69
CA ARG A 259 -8.73 4.02 2.05
C ARG A 259 -9.95 4.91 1.82
N LEU A 260 -9.99 6.09 2.43
CA LEU A 260 -11.07 7.05 2.27
C LEU A 260 -10.76 7.96 1.06
N TYR A 261 -11.69 8.02 0.09
CA TYR A 261 -11.41 8.61 -1.21
C TYR A 261 -11.88 10.05 -1.36
N ASP A 262 -12.93 10.43 -0.66
CA ASP A 262 -13.54 11.72 -0.85
C ASP A 262 -13.88 12.45 0.47
N LYS A 263 -14.29 13.72 0.32
CA LYS A 263 -14.64 14.55 1.46
C LYS A 263 -15.81 14.00 2.26
N SER A 264 -16.75 13.30 1.63
CA SER A 264 -17.94 12.76 2.30
C SER A 264 -17.58 11.63 3.25
N ASP A 265 -16.55 10.81 2.93
CA ASP A 265 -16.04 9.78 3.82
C ASP A 265 -15.46 10.40 5.10
N PHE A 266 -14.69 11.49 4.96
CA PHE A 266 -14.13 12.21 6.10
C PHE A 266 -15.20 12.93 6.94
N GLU A 267 -16.24 13.47 6.32
CA GLU A 267 -17.40 14.04 7.02
C GLU A 267 -18.13 12.95 7.81
N LYS A 268 -18.34 11.78 7.19
CA LYS A 268 -18.96 10.63 7.84
C LYS A 268 -18.09 10.09 9.00
N LEU A 269 -16.77 10.02 8.83
CA LEU A 269 -15.86 9.62 9.90
C LEU A 269 -15.86 10.63 11.05
N SER A 270 -15.85 11.92 10.77
CA SER A 270 -15.95 12.96 11.79
C SER A 270 -17.27 12.85 12.58
N ALA A 271 -18.37 12.53 11.90
CA ALA A 271 -19.65 12.25 12.52
C ALA A 271 -19.60 10.99 13.41
N ALA A 272 -18.94 9.92 12.95
CA ALA A 272 -18.75 8.69 13.72
C ALA A 272 -17.88 8.92 14.96
N MET A 273 -16.85 9.74 14.86
CA MET A 273 -16.04 10.16 16.02
C MET A 273 -16.86 10.96 17.04
N GLN A 274 -17.73 11.84 16.58
CA GLN A 274 -18.58 12.64 17.45
C GLN A 274 -19.59 11.78 18.22
N ILE A 275 -20.26 10.81 17.58
CA ILE A 275 -21.20 9.91 18.28
C ILE A 275 -20.46 8.95 19.23
N ALA A 276 -19.23 8.59 18.89
CA ALA A 276 -18.39 7.72 19.70
C ALA A 276 -17.70 8.46 20.87
N ASP A 277 -17.66 9.79 20.86
CA ASP A 277 -16.92 10.64 21.80
C ASP A 277 -15.43 10.24 21.89
N VAL A 278 -14.77 10.09 20.73
CA VAL A 278 -13.37 9.65 20.63
C VAL A 278 -12.56 10.58 19.73
N ASP A 279 -11.27 10.75 20.08
CA ASP A 279 -10.29 11.54 19.34
C ASP A 279 -8.89 10.87 19.31
N ASP A 280 -8.78 9.66 19.85
CA ASP A 280 -7.54 8.88 19.83
C ASP A 280 -7.37 8.09 18.52
N SER A 281 -6.10 7.84 18.17
CA SER A 281 -5.72 7.23 16.90
C SER A 281 -6.34 5.85 16.67
N GLU A 282 -6.37 5.03 17.70
CA GLU A 282 -6.84 3.65 17.67
C GLU A 282 -8.35 3.57 17.41
N SER A 283 -9.12 4.36 18.17
CA SER A 283 -10.57 4.48 17.94
C SER A 283 -10.87 5.01 16.54
N ILE A 284 -10.10 5.97 16.05
CA ILE A 284 -10.23 6.51 14.70
C ILE A 284 -9.98 5.44 13.65
N VAL A 285 -8.93 4.62 13.80
CA VAL A 285 -8.63 3.51 12.88
C VAL A 285 -9.79 2.51 12.83
N VAL A 286 -10.34 2.13 13.99
CA VAL A 286 -11.50 1.22 14.05
C VAL A 286 -12.71 1.80 13.34
N LEU A 287 -13.04 3.08 13.61
CA LEU A 287 -14.18 3.74 12.96
C LEU A 287 -13.98 3.86 11.45
N ALA A 288 -12.78 4.20 11.01
CA ALA A 288 -12.45 4.31 9.59
C ALA A 288 -12.60 2.97 8.84
N ASN A 289 -12.12 1.88 9.43
CA ASN A 289 -12.24 0.53 8.87
C ASN A 289 -13.69 0.02 8.85
N GLN A 290 -14.53 0.52 9.75
CA GLN A 290 -15.92 0.11 9.88
C GLN A 290 -16.93 1.20 9.47
N LEU A 291 -16.51 2.15 8.66
CA LEU A 291 -17.32 3.31 8.27
C LEU A 291 -18.62 2.92 7.54
N ASN A 292 -18.63 1.76 6.89
CA ASN A 292 -19.83 1.22 6.24
C ASN A 292 -20.96 0.86 7.22
N ASN A 293 -20.65 0.64 8.48
CA ASN A 293 -21.64 0.35 9.52
C ASN A 293 -22.39 1.59 10.02
N PHE A 294 -22.13 2.75 9.43
CA PHE A 294 -22.79 4.00 9.77
C PHE A 294 -23.62 4.50 8.61
N ILE A 295 -24.77 5.06 8.92
CA ILE A 295 -25.64 5.79 8.00
C ILE A 295 -25.48 7.27 8.35
N TYR A 296 -24.98 8.07 7.41
CA TYR A 296 -24.75 9.51 7.60
C TYR A 296 -25.62 10.32 6.65
N ILE A 297 -26.34 11.29 7.19
CA ILE A 297 -27.23 12.19 6.47
C ILE A 297 -26.76 13.64 6.73
N PRO A 298 -25.95 14.22 5.84
CA PRO A 298 -25.26 15.50 6.10
C PRO A 298 -26.21 16.68 6.28
N ASP A 299 -27.36 16.68 5.61
CA ASP A 299 -28.28 17.81 5.55
C ASP A 299 -29.52 17.65 6.46
N ALA A 300 -29.56 16.62 7.33
CA ALA A 300 -30.70 16.40 8.21
C ALA A 300 -30.73 17.43 9.35
N GLU A 301 -31.76 18.22 9.43
CA GLU A 301 -32.00 19.21 10.49
C GLU A 301 -32.95 18.68 11.57
N ASP A 302 -33.88 17.79 11.19
CA ASP A 302 -34.86 17.25 12.09
C ASP A 302 -35.29 15.80 11.76
N LYS A 303 -36.21 15.26 12.55
CA LYS A 303 -36.70 13.89 12.39
C LYS A 303 -37.48 13.66 11.08
N GLU A 304 -38.06 14.69 10.48
CA GLU A 304 -38.73 14.57 9.19
C GLU A 304 -37.73 14.28 8.08
N ASP A 305 -36.60 14.93 8.09
CA ASP A 305 -35.48 14.69 7.15
C ASP A 305 -34.95 13.28 7.30
N VAL A 306 -34.75 12.80 8.54
CA VAL A 306 -34.34 11.44 8.83
C VAL A 306 -35.34 10.43 8.27
N GLY A 307 -36.62 10.60 8.56
CA GLY A 307 -37.68 9.69 8.08
C GLY A 307 -37.78 9.65 6.57
N ARG A 308 -37.67 10.79 5.91
CA ARG A 308 -37.66 10.91 4.44
C ARG A 308 -36.48 10.17 3.85
N TYR A 309 -35.27 10.44 4.34
CA TYR A 309 -34.07 9.77 3.87
C TYR A 309 -34.14 8.25 4.03
N TRP A 310 -34.62 7.79 5.19
CA TRP A 310 -34.72 6.36 5.50
C TRP A 310 -35.69 5.64 4.57
N ILE A 311 -36.87 6.22 4.32
CA ILE A 311 -37.84 5.65 3.39
C ILE A 311 -37.27 5.58 1.99
N ASP A 312 -36.63 6.65 1.52
CA ASP A 312 -36.19 6.78 0.14
C ASP A 312 -34.91 5.97 -0.15
N ASN A 313 -33.99 5.89 0.81
CA ASN A 313 -32.63 5.37 0.55
C ASN A 313 -32.31 4.06 1.29
N ILE A 314 -32.86 3.84 2.49
CA ILE A 314 -32.52 2.65 3.29
C ILE A 314 -33.55 1.55 3.09
N VAL A 315 -34.83 1.85 3.29
CA VAL A 315 -35.90 0.87 3.09
C VAL A 315 -36.27 0.74 1.62
N GLY A 316 -36.05 1.79 0.82
CA GLY A 316 -36.29 1.81 -0.61
C GLY A 316 -37.79 1.65 -0.98
N TYR A 317 -38.70 2.26 -0.21
CA TYR A 317 -40.09 2.25 -0.54
C TYR A 317 -40.39 3.21 -1.71
N GLU A 318 -40.88 2.65 -2.80
CA GLU A 318 -41.39 3.44 -3.91
C GLU A 318 -42.83 3.89 -3.62
N TYR A 319 -43.07 5.18 -3.68
CA TYR A 319 -44.42 5.76 -3.57
C TYR A 319 -44.65 6.80 -4.66
N ASP A 320 -45.91 7.02 -5.00
CA ASP A 320 -46.30 8.06 -5.98
C ASP A 320 -46.07 9.44 -5.36
N GLU A 321 -45.41 10.35 -6.08
CA GLU A 321 -45.19 11.74 -5.63
C GLU A 321 -46.46 12.43 -5.11
N ALA A 322 -47.66 12.06 -5.64
CA ALA A 322 -48.91 12.59 -5.15
C ALA A 322 -49.28 12.16 -3.72
N LEU A 323 -48.63 11.11 -3.20
CA LEU A 323 -48.83 10.61 -1.84
C LEU A 323 -47.82 11.22 -0.84
N GLU A 324 -46.78 11.87 -1.29
CA GLU A 324 -45.72 12.44 -0.44
C GLU A 324 -46.28 13.31 0.71
N ASN A 325 -47.27 14.18 0.40
CA ASN A 325 -47.90 15.05 1.39
C ASN A 325 -48.77 14.30 2.43
N TYR A 326 -49.01 13.01 2.24
CA TYR A 326 -49.81 12.18 3.13
C TYR A 326 -48.97 11.20 3.96
N ILE A 327 -47.65 11.16 3.74
CA ILE A 327 -46.71 10.36 4.51
C ILE A 327 -46.26 11.16 5.72
N ASP A 328 -46.38 10.58 6.90
CA ASP A 328 -45.88 11.18 8.13
C ASP A 328 -44.40 10.81 8.35
N PHE A 329 -43.52 11.47 7.60
CA PHE A 329 -42.09 11.27 7.69
C PHE A 329 -41.54 11.57 9.09
N ALA A 330 -42.11 12.53 9.80
CA ALA A 330 -41.67 12.89 11.14
C ALA A 330 -41.94 11.78 12.16
N SER A 331 -43.09 11.09 12.07
CA SER A 331 -43.35 9.93 12.93
C SER A 331 -42.46 8.75 12.57
N PHE A 332 -42.21 8.51 11.29
CA PHE A 332 -41.30 7.47 10.84
C PHE A 332 -39.84 7.73 11.31
N GLY A 333 -39.36 8.96 11.18
CA GLY A 333 -38.03 9.36 11.66
C GLY A 333 -37.91 9.28 13.18
N GLU A 334 -39.01 9.52 13.93
CA GLU A 334 -39.01 9.31 15.39
C GLU A 334 -38.86 7.82 15.76
N ASP A 335 -39.50 6.92 14.99
CA ASP A 335 -39.34 5.48 15.17
C ASP A 335 -37.85 5.07 14.88
N VAL A 336 -37.27 5.56 13.78
CA VAL A 336 -35.84 5.33 13.45
C VAL A 336 -34.92 5.80 14.58
N ILE A 337 -35.15 7.01 15.12
CA ILE A 337 -34.33 7.56 16.21
C ILE A 337 -34.45 6.73 17.50
N ASN A 338 -35.62 6.12 17.74
CA ASN A 338 -35.83 5.29 18.92
C ASN A 338 -35.26 3.87 18.79
N ASP A 339 -35.13 3.36 17.56
CA ASP A 339 -34.74 1.98 17.29
C ASP A 339 -33.24 1.82 17.03
N HIS A 340 -32.50 2.92 16.73
CA HIS A 340 -31.07 2.89 16.40
C HIS A 340 -30.24 3.67 17.41
N ASP A 341 -28.97 3.26 17.57
CA ASP A 341 -27.95 4.10 18.20
C ASP A 341 -27.61 5.24 17.21
N CYS A 342 -28.04 6.46 17.52
CA CYS A 342 -27.97 7.59 16.60
C CYS A 342 -27.85 8.94 17.33
N SER A 343 -27.45 9.97 16.59
CA SER A 343 -27.42 11.35 17.10
C SER A 343 -27.54 12.37 15.98
N PHE A 344 -28.16 13.52 16.30
CA PHE A 344 -27.94 14.74 15.53
C PHE A 344 -26.61 15.34 15.93
N LEU A 345 -25.88 15.84 14.95
CA LEU A 345 -24.53 16.37 15.12
C LEU A 345 -24.55 17.87 15.45
N ASP A 346 -23.61 18.32 16.27
CA ASP A 346 -23.46 19.76 16.60
C ASP A 346 -23.12 20.59 15.36
N THR A 347 -22.46 19.99 14.37
CA THR A 347 -22.07 20.59 13.10
C THR A 347 -23.19 20.61 12.05
N GLY A 348 -24.35 20.01 12.37
CA GLY A 348 -25.44 19.72 11.43
C GLY A 348 -25.33 18.31 10.84
N GLY A 349 -26.50 17.75 10.47
CA GLY A 349 -26.62 16.38 9.98
C GLY A 349 -26.98 15.36 11.05
N PHE A 350 -27.16 14.13 10.63
CA PHE A 350 -27.55 13.01 11.47
C PHE A 350 -26.71 11.79 11.16
N ILE A 351 -26.35 11.03 12.20
CA ILE A 351 -25.65 9.76 12.06
C ILE A 351 -26.35 8.67 12.87
N ALA A 352 -26.42 7.47 12.31
CA ALA A 352 -26.95 6.28 12.98
C ALA A 352 -26.07 5.07 12.66
N LEU A 353 -26.06 4.07 13.57
CA LEU A 353 -25.50 2.78 13.29
C LEU A 353 -26.49 1.89 12.53
N GLU A 354 -25.97 1.00 11.69
CA GLU A 354 -26.78 -0.05 11.07
C GLU A 354 -27.34 -1.04 12.08
N ASP A 355 -28.42 -1.74 11.69
CA ASP A 355 -29.10 -2.71 12.55
C ASP A 355 -28.14 -3.81 13.06
N GLY A 356 -28.15 -4.03 14.36
CA GLY A 356 -27.37 -5.08 15.00
C GLY A 356 -25.90 -4.71 15.28
N VAL A 357 -25.46 -3.55 14.87
CA VAL A 357 -24.12 -3.03 15.17
C VAL A 357 -24.12 -2.34 16.53
N SER A 358 -23.08 -2.55 17.32
CA SER A 358 -22.89 -1.93 18.64
C SER A 358 -21.59 -1.14 18.68
N LEU A 359 -21.70 0.18 18.84
CA LEU A 359 -20.56 1.09 18.95
C LEU A 359 -19.60 0.70 20.09
N ASN A 360 -20.16 0.33 21.26
CA ASN A 360 -19.35 -0.10 22.38
C ASN A 360 -18.53 -1.36 22.07
N ARG A 361 -19.12 -2.32 21.37
CA ARG A 361 -18.41 -3.55 20.98
C ARG A 361 -17.28 -3.25 19.98
N MET A 362 -17.52 -2.37 19.00
CA MET A 362 -16.50 -1.93 18.06
C MET A 362 -15.29 -1.30 18.78
N LEU A 363 -15.55 -0.39 19.72
CA LEU A 363 -14.50 0.30 20.49
C LEU A 363 -13.87 -0.55 21.60
N GLU A 364 -14.59 -1.54 22.15
CA GLU A 364 -14.03 -2.48 23.14
C GLU A 364 -13.00 -3.41 22.48
N THR A 365 -13.23 -3.81 21.24
CA THR A 365 -12.26 -4.56 20.45
C THR A 365 -10.98 -3.75 20.34
N ALA A 366 -11.06 -2.48 19.92
CA ALA A 366 -9.92 -1.57 19.85
C ALA A 366 -9.15 -1.44 21.20
N LYS A 367 -9.88 -1.29 22.31
CA LYS A 367 -9.27 -1.18 23.65
C LYS A 367 -8.62 -2.47 24.15
N ALA A 368 -9.09 -3.62 23.70
CA ALA A 368 -8.45 -4.90 24.00
C ALA A 368 -7.10 -5.01 23.28
N GLU A 369 -7.06 -4.57 22.03
CA GLU A 369 -5.86 -4.47 21.20
C GLU A 369 -4.84 -3.49 21.78
N ARG A 370 -5.27 -2.33 22.33
CA ARG A 370 -4.39 -1.35 22.99
C ARG A 370 -3.63 -1.91 24.19
N LYS A 371 -4.28 -2.69 25.03
CA LYS A 371 -3.59 -3.36 26.15
C LYS A 371 -2.50 -4.30 25.65
N PHE A 372 -2.67 -4.78 24.46
CA PHE A 372 -1.69 -5.60 23.77
C PHE A 372 -0.50 -4.76 23.30
N CYS A 373 -0.72 -3.64 22.62
CA CYS A 373 0.33 -2.71 22.17
C CYS A 373 1.09 -2.05 23.34
N GLU A 374 0.44 -1.64 24.42
CA GLU A 374 1.10 -1.05 25.60
C GLU A 374 2.01 -2.04 26.33
N ASN A 375 1.73 -3.33 26.27
CA ASN A 375 2.62 -4.36 26.80
C ASN A 375 3.80 -4.67 25.87
N THR A 376 3.76 -4.20 24.61
CA THR A 376 4.81 -4.35 23.61
C THR A 376 5.70 -3.11 23.43
N THR A 377 5.47 -2.00 24.16
CA THR A 377 6.24 -0.74 24.09
C THR A 377 7.64 -0.77 24.75
N GLN A 378 8.26 -1.93 24.90
CA GLN A 378 9.71 -2.03 24.72
C GLN A 378 9.90 -2.84 23.43
N PRO A 379 10.50 -2.30 22.36
CA PRO A 379 10.92 -3.15 21.29
C PRO A 379 11.93 -4.13 21.90
N LYS A 380 11.48 -5.36 22.19
CA LYS A 380 12.39 -6.49 22.10
C LYS A 380 12.98 -6.32 20.72
N PRO A 381 14.31 -6.24 20.56
CA PRO A 381 14.91 -6.19 19.23
C PRO A 381 14.19 -7.26 18.42
N ALA A 382 13.68 -6.90 17.24
CA ALA A 382 13.04 -7.89 16.38
C ALA A 382 14.00 -9.08 16.32
N PRO A 383 13.55 -10.31 16.62
CA PRO A 383 14.43 -11.45 16.53
C PRO A 383 15.01 -11.41 15.12
N ASP A 384 16.33 -11.51 15.04
CA ASP A 384 17.04 -11.62 13.76
C ASP A 384 16.32 -12.73 12.97
N ASP A 385 16.09 -12.58 11.66
CA ASP A 385 15.44 -13.62 10.85
C ASP A 385 16.06 -15.00 11.05
N ASN A 386 17.30 -15.02 11.52
CA ASN A 386 18.01 -16.24 11.92
C ASN A 386 17.54 -16.85 13.25
N ASP A 387 16.75 -16.13 14.04
CA ASP A 387 16.22 -16.62 15.33
C ASP A 387 14.76 -17.09 15.22
N LEU A 388 14.11 -16.91 14.05
CA LEU A 388 12.74 -17.37 13.80
C LEU A 388 12.71 -18.89 13.54
N ILE A 389 11.76 -19.56 14.18
CA ILE A 389 11.48 -20.97 13.93
C ILE A 389 10.68 -21.06 12.64
N THR A 390 11.08 -21.91 11.72
CA THR A 390 10.28 -22.20 10.52
C THR A 390 9.43 -23.43 10.80
N GLY A 391 8.11 -23.28 10.72
CA GLY A 391 7.15 -24.36 10.72
C GLY A 391 6.58 -24.58 9.31
N ARG A 392 6.15 -25.81 9.02
CA ARG A 392 5.54 -26.16 7.73
C ARG A 392 4.32 -27.03 7.97
N PHE A 393 3.28 -26.75 7.21
CA PHE A 393 2.03 -27.51 7.21
C PHE A 393 1.77 -28.00 5.80
N PHE A 394 1.26 -29.22 5.69
CA PHE A 394 1.01 -29.89 4.42
C PHE A 394 -0.47 -30.24 4.30
N PHE A 395 -0.99 -30.13 3.08
CA PHE A 395 -2.37 -30.50 2.77
C PHE A 395 -2.46 -31.10 1.36
N PRO A 396 -3.43 -32.01 1.10
CA PRO A 396 -3.61 -32.63 -0.19
C PRO A 396 -4.14 -31.62 -1.22
N LEU A 397 -3.75 -31.82 -2.48
CA LEU A 397 -4.26 -31.06 -3.61
C LEU A 397 -5.12 -31.98 -4.51
N LYS A 398 -6.19 -31.39 -5.04
CA LYS A 398 -6.95 -31.98 -6.13
C LYS A 398 -6.42 -31.43 -7.45
N ILE A 399 -6.06 -32.34 -8.34
CA ILE A 399 -5.55 -31.99 -9.66
C ILE A 399 -6.43 -32.70 -10.69
N THR A 400 -7.00 -31.89 -11.60
CA THR A 400 -7.86 -32.39 -12.67
C THR A 400 -7.23 -32.02 -14.01
N LEU A 401 -7.03 -32.98 -14.89
CA LEU A 401 -6.67 -32.73 -16.28
C LEU A 401 -7.93 -32.67 -17.13
N ASN A 402 -8.15 -31.54 -17.78
CA ASN A 402 -9.19 -31.32 -18.76
C ASN A 402 -8.57 -31.37 -20.15
N PRO A 403 -8.63 -32.48 -20.88
CA PRO A 403 -7.94 -32.66 -22.15
C PRO A 403 -8.52 -31.77 -23.23
N TYR A 404 -7.68 -31.38 -24.19
CA TYR A 404 -8.15 -30.69 -25.38
C TYR A 404 -8.87 -31.69 -26.31
N ASN A 405 -9.92 -31.22 -26.95
CA ASN A 405 -10.55 -31.96 -28.05
C ASN A 405 -9.81 -31.69 -29.39
N GLU A 406 -10.31 -32.26 -30.49
CA GLU A 406 -9.74 -32.08 -31.81
C GLU A 406 -9.66 -30.63 -32.33
N TYR A 407 -10.30 -29.67 -31.63
CA TYR A 407 -10.32 -28.24 -31.92
C TYR A 407 -9.46 -27.43 -30.95
N SER A 408 -8.71 -28.08 -30.08
CA SER A 408 -7.96 -27.47 -28.97
C SER A 408 -8.85 -26.75 -27.94
N ASP A 409 -10.12 -27.08 -27.89
CA ASP A 409 -11.03 -26.68 -26.82
C ASP A 409 -10.97 -27.69 -25.67
N VAL A 410 -11.21 -27.23 -24.44
CA VAL A 410 -11.25 -28.12 -23.27
C VAL A 410 -12.47 -29.03 -23.33
N ASP A 411 -12.26 -30.34 -23.14
CA ASP A 411 -13.32 -31.32 -23.04
C ASP A 411 -13.60 -31.65 -21.57
N TRP A 412 -14.52 -30.91 -20.98
CA TRP A 412 -14.91 -31.08 -19.58
C TRP A 412 -15.61 -32.39 -19.26
N ASP A 413 -16.18 -33.05 -20.28
CA ASP A 413 -16.82 -34.35 -20.11
C ASP A 413 -15.79 -35.51 -20.02
N ALA A 414 -14.57 -35.25 -20.48
CA ALA A 414 -13.45 -36.18 -20.44
C ALA A 414 -12.43 -35.83 -19.34
N ALA A 415 -12.77 -34.93 -18.42
CA ALA A 415 -11.91 -34.54 -17.31
C ALA A 415 -11.51 -35.76 -16.46
N GLU A 416 -10.22 -35.86 -16.15
CA GLU A 416 -9.66 -36.91 -15.31
C GLU A 416 -9.13 -36.31 -14.02
N ASP A 417 -9.57 -36.83 -12.86
CA ASP A 417 -9.06 -36.47 -11.55
C ASP A 417 -7.77 -37.25 -11.26
N PHE A 418 -6.76 -36.52 -10.83
CA PHE A 418 -5.50 -37.06 -10.32
C PHE A 418 -5.39 -36.81 -8.83
N ASP A 419 -5.09 -37.84 -8.06
CA ASP A 419 -4.84 -37.70 -6.61
C ASP A 419 -3.38 -37.31 -6.30
N GLY A 420 -2.81 -36.39 -7.05
CA GLY A 420 -1.44 -35.90 -6.92
C GLY A 420 -0.35 -36.85 -7.44
N ARG A 421 -0.66 -38.18 -7.64
CA ARG A 421 0.32 -39.20 -7.97
C ARG A 421 0.83 -39.21 -9.42
N PHE A 422 0.18 -38.47 -10.31
CA PHE A 422 0.52 -38.43 -11.73
C PHE A 422 1.22 -37.14 -12.17
N CYS A 423 1.66 -36.34 -11.21
CA CYS A 423 2.25 -35.04 -11.52
C CYS A 423 3.69 -35.06 -12.00
N ASP A 424 4.37 -36.22 -11.96
CA ASP A 424 5.78 -36.36 -12.39
C ASP A 424 6.03 -35.84 -13.82
N GLY A 425 5.06 -35.96 -14.73
CA GLY A 425 5.18 -35.46 -16.10
C GLY A 425 5.01 -33.94 -16.24
N TYR A 426 4.41 -33.27 -15.24
CA TYR A 426 4.07 -31.87 -15.26
C TYR A 426 4.75 -31.08 -14.12
N ALA A 427 5.60 -31.72 -13.34
CA ALA A 427 6.21 -31.16 -12.14
C ALA A 427 6.94 -29.83 -12.42
N ASP A 428 7.69 -29.76 -13.52
CA ASP A 428 8.42 -28.55 -13.89
C ASP A 428 7.47 -27.38 -14.25
N GLU A 429 6.37 -27.65 -14.98
CA GLU A 429 5.39 -26.64 -15.37
C GLU A 429 4.59 -26.12 -14.17
N ILE A 430 4.24 -27.04 -13.26
CA ILE A 430 3.56 -26.70 -12.01
C ILE A 430 4.49 -25.89 -11.11
N ASN A 431 5.75 -26.31 -10.96
CA ASN A 431 6.75 -25.59 -10.18
C ASN A 431 6.94 -24.16 -10.70
N ASP A 432 7.17 -24.00 -12.01
CA ASP A 432 7.33 -22.69 -12.63
C ASP A 432 6.13 -21.76 -12.39
N ARG A 433 4.93 -22.31 -12.40
CA ARG A 433 3.70 -21.54 -12.17
C ARG A 433 3.56 -21.12 -10.72
N PHE A 434 3.83 -22.03 -9.81
CA PHE A 434 3.73 -21.79 -8.38
C PHE A 434 4.83 -20.88 -7.86
N ASP A 435 6.06 -21.02 -8.34
CA ASP A 435 7.13 -20.09 -8.00
C ASP A 435 6.73 -18.64 -8.33
N LYS A 436 6.10 -18.43 -9.49
CA LYS A 436 5.55 -17.12 -9.86
C LYS A 436 4.39 -16.68 -8.97
N TYR A 437 3.59 -17.61 -8.46
CA TYR A 437 2.50 -17.30 -7.54
C TYR A 437 3.04 -16.94 -6.15
N THR A 438 3.98 -17.71 -5.62
CA THR A 438 4.57 -17.51 -4.28
C THR A 438 5.50 -16.31 -4.17
N GLU A 439 5.96 -15.76 -5.31
CA GLU A 439 6.70 -14.49 -5.36
C GLU A 439 5.81 -13.26 -5.13
N ARG A 440 4.47 -13.40 -5.11
CA ARG A 440 3.54 -12.29 -4.87
C ARG A 440 3.36 -12.05 -3.38
N ASP A 441 3.20 -10.79 -2.99
CA ASP A 441 2.84 -10.40 -1.61
C ASP A 441 1.49 -10.99 -1.17
N GLU A 442 0.59 -11.23 -2.13
CA GLU A 442 -0.71 -11.88 -1.96
C GLU A 442 -0.63 -13.31 -1.40
N CYS A 443 0.54 -13.93 -1.37
CA CYS A 443 0.76 -15.25 -0.78
C CYS A 443 0.96 -15.22 0.74
N ASP A 444 1.13 -14.06 1.35
CA ASP A 444 1.20 -13.93 2.80
C ASP A 444 -0.18 -13.72 3.38
N MET A 445 -0.67 -14.73 4.08
CA MET A 445 -2.05 -14.80 4.57
C MET A 445 -2.21 -14.42 6.03
N ILE A 446 -1.14 -13.99 6.67
CA ILE A 446 -1.17 -13.73 8.12
C ILE A 446 -2.17 -12.63 8.50
N GLU A 447 -2.45 -11.70 7.59
CA GLU A 447 -3.40 -10.60 7.83
C GLU A 447 -4.84 -11.09 8.01
N TYR A 448 -5.16 -12.28 7.49
CA TYR A 448 -6.51 -12.87 7.58
C TYR A 448 -6.69 -13.82 8.77
N PHE A 449 -5.62 -14.10 9.50
CA PHE A 449 -5.71 -14.91 10.71
C PHE A 449 -6.21 -14.07 11.87
N ASP A 450 -7.19 -14.60 12.64
CA ASP A 450 -7.84 -13.86 13.73
C ASP A 450 -6.81 -13.36 14.75
N GLU A 451 -6.69 -12.05 14.86
CA GLU A 451 -5.75 -11.37 15.76
C GLU A 451 -6.02 -11.69 17.24
N SER A 452 -7.23 -12.13 17.57
CA SER A 452 -7.58 -12.54 18.94
C SER A 452 -7.06 -13.92 19.32
N ASP A 453 -6.51 -14.68 18.37
CA ASP A 453 -5.96 -16.00 18.62
C ASP A 453 -4.53 -15.92 19.16
N THR A 454 -4.22 -16.75 20.15
CA THR A 454 -2.88 -16.79 20.77
C THR A 454 -1.81 -17.31 19.80
N ALA A 455 -2.19 -18.10 18.80
CA ALA A 455 -1.28 -18.56 17.73
C ALA A 455 -0.82 -17.38 16.86
N ARG A 456 -1.71 -16.40 16.61
CA ARG A 456 -1.39 -15.21 15.79
C ARG A 456 -0.22 -14.41 16.35
N GLU A 457 -0.11 -14.29 17.67
CA GLU A 457 0.99 -13.58 18.33
C GLU A 457 2.38 -14.18 18.03
N LYS A 458 2.41 -15.47 17.77
CA LYS A 458 3.65 -16.22 17.53
C LYS A 458 4.01 -16.29 16.06
N ILE A 459 3.05 -16.08 15.13
CA ILE A 459 3.25 -16.19 13.70
C ILE A 459 3.62 -14.82 13.13
N ARG A 460 4.76 -14.73 12.44
CA ARG A 460 5.23 -13.51 11.76
C ARG A 460 4.81 -13.45 10.31
N SER A 461 4.82 -14.57 9.63
CA SER A 461 4.34 -14.71 8.26
C SER A 461 3.80 -16.11 8.02
N ALA A 462 2.83 -16.24 7.15
CA ALA A 462 2.27 -17.51 6.72
C ALA A 462 2.11 -17.48 5.20
N LYS A 463 2.99 -18.18 4.49
CA LYS A 463 3.03 -18.14 3.02
C LYS A 463 2.58 -19.44 2.41
N TRP A 464 1.68 -19.35 1.44
CA TRP A 464 1.27 -20.46 0.59
C TRP A 464 2.41 -20.90 -0.31
N GLY A 465 2.41 -22.20 -0.62
CA GLY A 465 3.32 -22.80 -1.56
C GLY A 465 2.92 -24.22 -1.87
N PHE A 466 3.82 -24.96 -2.48
CA PHE A 466 3.63 -26.39 -2.62
C PHE A 466 4.97 -27.12 -2.72
N GLU A 467 4.93 -28.44 -2.57
CA GLU A 467 6.09 -29.29 -2.63
C GLU A 467 5.74 -30.66 -3.19
N SER A 468 6.62 -31.21 -4.03
CA SER A 468 6.50 -32.57 -4.51
C SER A 468 7.34 -33.51 -3.63
N ILE A 469 6.68 -34.49 -2.99
CA ILE A 469 7.31 -35.47 -2.11
C ILE A 469 6.96 -36.87 -2.62
N ASP A 470 7.98 -37.66 -2.97
CA ASP A 470 7.86 -39.00 -3.52
C ASP A 470 6.90 -39.12 -4.73
N GLY A 471 6.87 -38.05 -5.58
CA GLY A 471 6.02 -38.00 -6.77
C GLY A 471 4.56 -37.62 -6.51
N VAL A 472 4.24 -37.17 -5.31
CA VAL A 472 2.94 -36.59 -4.93
C VAL A 472 3.12 -35.10 -4.64
N LEU A 473 2.24 -34.28 -5.22
CA LEU A 473 2.21 -32.85 -5.01
C LEU A 473 1.31 -32.52 -3.81
N TYR A 474 1.85 -31.74 -2.88
CA TYR A 474 1.14 -31.23 -1.71
C TYR A 474 1.14 -29.71 -1.71
N GLY A 475 0.04 -29.12 -1.29
CA GLY A 475 0.03 -27.72 -0.88
C GLY A 475 0.77 -27.55 0.45
N THR A 476 1.42 -26.42 0.63
CA THR A 476 2.16 -26.12 1.86
C THR A 476 1.80 -24.73 2.38
N VAL A 477 1.82 -24.57 3.72
CA VAL A 477 1.90 -23.28 4.37
C VAL A 477 3.19 -23.24 5.16
N THR A 478 4.09 -22.34 4.78
CA THR A 478 5.33 -22.10 5.51
C THR A 478 5.14 -20.92 6.45
N VAL A 479 5.33 -21.15 7.75
CA VAL A 479 5.19 -20.12 8.77
C VAL A 479 6.55 -19.75 9.37
N LYS A 480 6.70 -18.47 9.72
CA LYS A 480 7.80 -17.97 10.54
C LYS A 480 7.27 -17.66 11.93
N LEU A 481 7.84 -18.32 12.93
CA LEU A 481 7.37 -18.28 14.31
C LEU A 481 8.40 -17.65 15.23
N THR A 482 7.96 -16.84 16.15
CA THR A 482 8.79 -16.32 17.25
C THR A 482 8.99 -17.32 18.36
N GLU A 483 8.03 -18.22 18.57
CA GLU A 483 8.01 -19.30 19.54
C GLU A 483 7.26 -20.49 18.95
N GLN A 484 7.54 -21.69 19.42
CA GLN A 484 6.84 -22.90 18.97
C GLN A 484 5.37 -22.84 19.38
N LEU A 485 4.47 -23.23 18.47
CA LEU A 485 3.04 -23.35 18.77
C LEU A 485 2.82 -24.48 19.80
N THR A 486 1.86 -24.31 20.66
CA THR A 486 1.34 -25.40 21.48
C THR A 486 0.44 -26.28 20.64
N GLU A 487 0.09 -27.49 21.12
CA GLU A 487 -0.80 -28.42 20.41
C GLU A 487 -2.18 -27.77 20.09
N ASP A 488 -2.75 -27.05 21.06
CA ASP A 488 -4.05 -26.36 20.87
C ASP A 488 -3.94 -25.21 19.83
N GLU A 489 -2.83 -24.44 19.84
CA GLU A 489 -2.57 -23.35 18.90
C GLU A 489 -2.30 -23.89 17.48
N GLU A 490 -1.63 -25.01 17.37
CA GLU A 490 -1.35 -25.67 16.10
C GLU A 490 -2.65 -26.22 15.49
N ASP A 491 -3.51 -26.82 16.31
CA ASP A 491 -4.81 -27.31 15.85
C ASP A 491 -5.72 -26.16 15.39
N THR A 492 -5.75 -25.05 16.12
CA THR A 492 -6.47 -23.84 15.70
C THR A 492 -5.94 -23.29 14.36
N PHE A 493 -4.62 -23.28 14.19
CA PHE A 493 -4.02 -22.82 12.94
C PHE A 493 -4.30 -23.78 11.78
N LYS A 494 -4.29 -25.08 11.99
CA LYS A 494 -4.70 -26.09 10.99
C LYS A 494 -6.17 -25.91 10.58
N GLU A 495 -7.08 -25.70 11.55
CA GLU A 495 -8.50 -25.43 11.26
C GLU A 495 -8.67 -24.12 10.46
N TRP A 496 -7.88 -23.10 10.75
CA TRP A 496 -7.90 -21.87 9.98
C TRP A 496 -7.43 -22.07 8.53
N ILE A 497 -6.34 -22.81 8.29
CA ILE A 497 -5.89 -23.17 6.93
C ILE A 497 -7.04 -23.87 6.18
N VAL A 498 -7.75 -24.75 6.85
CA VAL A 498 -8.94 -25.44 6.35
C VAL A 498 -10.01 -24.46 5.94
N GLY A 499 -10.43 -23.56 6.80
CA GLY A 499 -11.49 -22.59 6.54
C GLY A 499 -11.18 -21.68 5.36
N GLN A 500 -9.95 -21.21 5.26
CA GLN A 500 -9.51 -20.33 4.17
C GLN A 500 -9.60 -20.99 2.79
N ASN A 501 -9.43 -22.30 2.72
CA ASN A 501 -9.43 -23.03 1.45
C ASN A 501 -10.80 -23.64 1.10
N ALA A 502 -11.54 -24.16 2.10
CA ALA A 502 -12.79 -24.87 1.86
C ALA A 502 -13.97 -23.94 1.53
N ASP A 503 -13.99 -22.73 2.10
CA ASP A 503 -15.14 -21.82 1.94
C ASP A 503 -15.13 -21.01 0.65
N GLY A 504 -14.06 -21.09 -0.16
CA GLY A 504 -13.94 -20.30 -1.38
C GLY A 504 -14.04 -18.79 -1.15
N LEU A 505 -13.88 -18.34 0.09
CA LEU A 505 -13.91 -16.93 0.50
C LEU A 505 -12.55 -16.24 0.30
N GLY A 506 -11.83 -16.80 -0.61
CA GLY A 506 -11.07 -16.02 -1.52
C GLY A 506 -9.75 -15.46 -1.16
N GLU A 507 -8.97 -15.79 -0.20
CA GLU A 507 -7.59 -15.29 -0.13
C GLU A 507 -6.60 -16.39 0.25
N GLY A 508 -7.11 -17.61 0.33
CA GLY A 508 -6.34 -18.81 0.50
C GLY A 508 -5.68 -19.28 -0.80
N PHE A 509 -5.40 -20.54 -0.84
CA PHE A 509 -4.85 -21.20 -2.01
C PHE A 509 -5.84 -21.14 -3.18
N GLU A 510 -5.66 -20.19 -4.08
CA GLU A 510 -6.48 -20.07 -5.28
C GLU A 510 -6.26 -21.24 -6.23
N GLN A 511 -7.33 -21.69 -6.89
CA GLN A 511 -7.23 -22.60 -8.01
C GLN A 511 -6.26 -22.03 -9.06
N GLN A 512 -5.30 -22.86 -9.48
CA GLN A 512 -4.39 -22.53 -10.57
C GLN A 512 -4.73 -23.36 -11.80
N ASP A 513 -4.93 -22.68 -12.92
CA ASP A 513 -5.15 -23.29 -14.23
C ASP A 513 -3.83 -23.22 -15.02
N ILE A 514 -3.30 -24.39 -15.39
CA ILE A 514 -2.00 -24.52 -16.06
C ILE A 514 -2.24 -25.15 -17.43
N GLU A 515 -1.95 -24.40 -18.50
CA GLU A 515 -2.02 -24.89 -19.87
C GLU A 515 -0.85 -25.84 -20.15
N THR A 516 -1.14 -27.03 -20.67
CA THR A 516 -0.17 -28.05 -21.10
C THR A 516 -0.44 -28.50 -22.52
N ASP A 517 0.46 -29.28 -23.11
CA ASP A 517 0.24 -29.86 -24.46
C ASP A 517 -0.95 -30.84 -24.52
N GLU A 518 -1.37 -31.39 -23.40
CA GLU A 518 -2.43 -32.41 -23.30
C GLU A 518 -3.78 -31.85 -22.84
N GLY A 519 -3.82 -30.64 -22.29
CA GLY A 519 -5.02 -30.01 -21.75
C GLY A 519 -4.72 -28.97 -20.70
N ILE A 520 -5.72 -28.62 -19.89
CA ILE A 520 -5.61 -27.72 -18.77
C ILE A 520 -5.58 -28.50 -17.47
N LEU A 521 -4.50 -28.38 -16.71
CA LEU A 521 -4.41 -28.87 -15.34
C LEU A 521 -5.04 -27.84 -14.41
N ASN A 522 -6.09 -28.23 -13.68
CA ASN A 522 -6.65 -27.45 -12.60
C ASN A 522 -6.05 -27.98 -11.29
N VAL A 523 -5.29 -27.14 -10.60
CA VAL A 523 -4.67 -27.47 -9.31
C VAL A 523 -5.38 -26.67 -8.24
N HIS A 524 -6.03 -27.33 -7.31
CA HIS A 524 -6.74 -26.66 -6.23
C HIS A 524 -6.73 -27.48 -4.94
N PHE A 525 -7.11 -26.83 -3.86
CA PHE A 525 -7.27 -27.49 -2.58
C PHE A 525 -8.39 -28.54 -2.67
N TRP A 526 -8.24 -29.63 -1.91
CA TRP A 526 -9.24 -30.69 -1.90
C TRP A 526 -10.52 -30.21 -1.24
N ASP A 527 -11.64 -30.23 -1.96
CA ASP A 527 -12.95 -29.72 -1.53
C ASP A 527 -13.85 -30.76 -0.85
N SER A 528 -13.35 -31.98 -0.60
CA SER A 528 -14.10 -33.06 0.06
C SER A 528 -13.91 -32.97 1.57
N THR A 529 -14.99 -32.70 2.28
CA THR A 529 -14.99 -32.58 3.75
C THR A 529 -14.66 -33.86 4.51
N ASP A 530 -14.66 -35.02 3.85
CA ASP A 530 -14.45 -36.34 4.47
C ASP A 530 -12.99 -36.83 4.41
N ASP A 531 -12.17 -36.27 3.46
CA ASP A 531 -10.78 -36.69 3.25
C ASP A 531 -9.79 -35.53 3.46
N TYR A 532 -10.23 -34.50 4.17
CA TYR A 532 -9.58 -33.24 4.28
C TYR A 532 -8.72 -33.17 5.54
N TYR A 533 -7.44 -32.90 5.39
CA TYR A 533 -6.53 -32.77 6.52
C TYR A 533 -5.42 -31.75 6.25
N VAL A 534 -4.97 -31.10 7.28
CA VAL A 534 -3.74 -30.33 7.33
C VAL A 534 -2.86 -30.95 8.40
N GLU A 535 -1.65 -31.31 8.04
CA GLU A 535 -0.69 -31.93 8.96
C GLU A 535 0.51 -31.01 9.16
N SER A 536 1.03 -30.97 10.38
CA SER A 536 2.35 -30.37 10.63
C SER A 536 3.45 -31.20 9.96
N GLU A 537 4.63 -30.62 9.76
CA GLU A 537 5.76 -31.29 9.13
C GLU A 537 6.12 -32.60 9.84
N ASP A 538 6.11 -32.61 11.16
CA ASP A 538 6.45 -33.78 11.98
C ASP A 538 5.40 -34.88 11.81
N ASP A 539 4.11 -34.56 11.89
CA ASP A 539 2.99 -35.50 11.69
C ASP A 539 2.98 -36.05 10.25
N PHE A 540 3.20 -35.17 9.28
CA PHE A 540 3.23 -35.55 7.86
C PHE A 540 4.31 -36.59 7.57
N TYR A 541 5.54 -36.40 8.04
CA TYR A 541 6.62 -37.34 7.85
C TYR A 541 6.43 -38.64 8.63
N GLU A 542 5.82 -38.56 9.81
CA GLU A 542 5.48 -39.76 10.59
C GLU A 542 4.42 -40.61 9.86
N ASN A 543 3.38 -39.98 9.36
CA ASN A 543 2.24 -40.69 8.74
C ASN A 543 2.54 -41.20 7.34
N HIS A 544 3.23 -40.45 6.50
CA HIS A 544 3.39 -40.75 5.07
C HIS A 544 4.72 -41.42 4.72
N ILE A 545 5.82 -41.11 5.43
CA ILE A 545 7.16 -41.57 5.09
C ILE A 545 7.62 -42.72 6.01
N ASN A 546 7.45 -42.58 7.32
CA ASN A 546 7.91 -43.57 8.27
C ASN A 546 7.01 -44.85 8.31
N ASN A 547 5.71 -44.69 8.07
CA ASN A 547 4.79 -45.82 8.03
C ASN A 547 4.85 -46.62 6.71
N GLY A 548 5.40 -46.05 5.62
CA GLY A 548 5.62 -46.73 4.34
C GLY A 548 6.72 -47.80 4.33
N MET A 549 7.63 -47.82 5.31
CA MET A 549 8.73 -48.79 5.42
C MET A 549 8.35 -50.07 6.20
N GLY A 550 7.13 -50.18 6.73
CA GLY A 550 6.66 -51.32 7.53
C GLY A 550 6.02 -52.49 6.78
N GLY A 551 5.92 -52.43 5.45
CA GLY A 551 5.13 -53.35 4.63
C GLY A 551 5.87 -54.27 3.69
N ILE A 552 7.16 -54.62 3.93
CA ILE A 552 7.83 -55.71 3.20
C ILE A 552 8.59 -56.56 4.22
N SER A 553 7.93 -57.58 4.74
CA SER A 553 8.57 -58.73 5.36
C SER A 553 7.83 -60.00 4.91
#